data_3a60cbb0102e9864c6f46425564c1975
#
_entry.id   3a60cbb0102e9864c6f46425564c1975
#
_cell.length_a   1.000
_cell.length_b   1.000
_cell.length_c   1.000
_cell.angle_alpha   90.00
_cell.angle_beta   90.00
_cell.angle_gamma   90.00
#
_symmetry.space_group_name_H-M   'P 1'
#
loop_
_entity.id
_entity.type
_entity.pdbx_description
1 polymer ?
#
loop_
_entity_poly.entity_id
_entity_poly.type
_entity_poly.pdbx_seq_one_letter_code
_entity_poly.pdbx_strand_id
1 'polypeptide(L)'
;WTRADIQRRASAALARAAANGVTHLRSHVDWFTADAPDAWQEIARLDTVGITLERVALVPLPLFREPAQAETIARAVANSGERCLLGGFIHSSNWDAAAMENLLCSAARWDLDLDLHIDEELSEVSQGLTWLADHLSRHPFPGHICCSHGCALAAGSDEQAAPILRQLAAHGVTLIALPMTNLLLQDATFGRTPRQRGITLLHEAQAAGVATLLGCDNVQDAFCPAGSYDPLDTLACGLFSAQLSDLFDQQSRLICDRAALTGSPADAAPFAVGATASVVIFPGSDRFIWPLNSAARLVVNHGRLTHRRVWQEEMAHES
;
A
#
# COMPACT_ATOMS: atom_id res chain seq x y z
N TRP A 1 16.36 9.86 -14.51
CA TRP A 1 17.09 8.72 -13.92
C TRP A 1 17.54 7.79 -15.04
N THR A 2 18.75 7.25 -14.94
CA THR A 2 19.23 6.23 -15.85
C THR A 2 18.72 4.85 -15.40
N ARG A 3 18.72 3.87 -16.32
CA ARG A 3 18.38 2.47 -15.99
C ARG A 3 19.26 1.93 -14.86
N ALA A 4 20.55 2.24 -14.87
CA ALA A 4 21.49 1.85 -13.82
C ALA A 4 21.14 2.48 -12.45
N ASP A 5 20.68 3.74 -12.43
CA ASP A 5 20.24 4.39 -11.20
C ASP A 5 18.98 3.73 -10.64
N ILE A 6 18.01 3.39 -11.50
CA ILE A 6 16.79 2.68 -11.11
C ILE A 6 17.15 1.34 -10.47
N GLN A 7 17.95 0.52 -11.15
CA GLN A 7 18.38 -0.78 -10.64
C GLN A 7 19.11 -0.66 -9.30
N ARG A 8 20.08 0.23 -9.18
CA ARG A 8 20.85 0.42 -7.96
C ARG A 8 19.97 0.84 -6.78
N ARG A 9 19.07 1.79 -6.98
CA ARG A 9 18.17 2.31 -5.92
C ARG A 9 17.13 1.27 -5.53
N ALA A 10 16.48 0.65 -6.49
CA ALA A 10 15.46 -0.35 -6.23
C ALA A 10 16.05 -1.63 -5.57
N SER A 11 17.23 -2.09 -5.99
CA SER A 11 17.92 -3.19 -5.31
C SER A 11 18.27 -2.86 -3.86
N ALA A 12 18.72 -1.63 -3.59
CA ALA A 12 18.98 -1.20 -2.22
C ALA A 12 17.70 -1.12 -1.36
N ALA A 13 16.59 -0.69 -1.96
CA ALA A 13 15.28 -0.68 -1.30
C ALA A 13 14.80 -2.09 -0.94
N LEU A 14 14.88 -3.03 -1.89
CA LEU A 14 14.52 -4.44 -1.67
C LEU A 14 15.39 -5.09 -0.59
N ALA A 15 16.70 -4.84 -0.61
CA ALA A 15 17.59 -5.36 0.41
C ALA A 15 17.24 -4.85 1.82
N ARG A 16 16.90 -3.56 1.96
CA ARG A 16 16.42 -2.99 3.24
C ARG A 16 15.09 -3.59 3.67
N ALA A 17 14.14 -3.73 2.74
CA ALA A 17 12.85 -4.34 3.03
C ALA A 17 13.02 -5.80 3.50
N ALA A 18 13.83 -6.60 2.82
CA ALA A 18 14.14 -7.98 3.20
C ALA A 18 14.81 -8.06 4.59
N ALA A 19 15.75 -7.15 4.89
CA ALA A 19 16.40 -7.07 6.20
C ALA A 19 15.44 -6.72 7.34
N ASN A 20 14.32 -6.07 7.03
CA ASN A 20 13.25 -5.74 7.97
C ASN A 20 12.13 -6.80 8.04
N GLY A 21 12.23 -7.88 7.26
CA GLY A 21 11.29 -8.99 7.28
C GLY A 21 10.13 -8.88 6.31
N VAL A 22 10.20 -7.96 5.35
CA VAL A 22 9.21 -7.87 4.27
C VAL A 22 9.34 -9.09 3.36
N THR A 23 8.24 -9.80 3.15
CA THR A 23 8.15 -10.97 2.27
C THR A 23 7.31 -10.72 1.03
N HIS A 24 6.48 -9.68 1.05
CA HIS A 24 5.65 -9.26 -0.06
C HIS A 24 5.69 -7.74 -0.16
N LEU A 25 5.97 -7.21 -1.34
CA LEU A 25 6.07 -5.78 -1.58
C LEU A 25 5.36 -5.43 -2.89
N ARG A 26 4.47 -4.44 -2.84
CA ARG A 26 3.82 -3.86 -4.00
C ARG A 26 4.44 -2.51 -4.27
N SER A 27 4.96 -2.31 -5.49
CA SER A 27 5.64 -1.08 -5.91
C SER A 27 4.87 -0.41 -7.03
N HIS A 28 4.53 0.87 -6.84
CA HIS A 28 3.90 1.69 -7.86
C HIS A 28 4.94 2.29 -8.79
N VAL A 29 4.66 2.27 -10.09
CA VAL A 29 5.51 2.83 -11.14
C VAL A 29 4.68 3.80 -11.95
N ASP A 30 5.06 5.07 -11.95
CA ASP A 30 4.35 6.11 -12.69
C ASP A 30 4.42 5.90 -14.21
N TRP A 31 3.26 5.89 -14.84
CA TRP A 31 3.09 5.85 -16.30
C TRP A 31 2.48 7.15 -16.78
N PHE A 32 3.28 8.06 -17.28
CA PHE A 32 2.81 9.35 -17.78
C PHE A 32 2.30 9.31 -19.22
N THR A 33 2.41 8.17 -19.90
CA THR A 33 1.94 7.90 -21.25
C THR A 33 1.32 6.50 -21.30
N ALA A 34 0.73 6.13 -22.43
CA ALA A 34 0.22 4.77 -22.65
C ALA A 34 1.33 3.71 -22.77
N ASP A 35 2.58 4.13 -22.96
CA ASP A 35 3.72 3.24 -23.10
C ASP A 35 4.39 2.98 -21.75
N ALA A 36 4.79 1.73 -21.51
CA ALA A 36 5.49 1.33 -20.29
C ALA A 36 6.85 2.04 -20.17
N PRO A 37 7.12 2.73 -19.05
CA PRO A 37 8.39 3.44 -18.86
C PRO A 37 9.55 2.46 -18.64
N ASP A 38 10.78 2.95 -18.80
CA ASP A 38 12.00 2.16 -18.52
C ASP A 38 12.00 1.56 -17.12
N ALA A 39 11.51 2.31 -16.12
CA ALA A 39 11.41 1.84 -14.72
C ALA A 39 10.57 0.55 -14.60
N TRP A 40 9.49 0.43 -15.33
CA TRP A 40 8.64 -0.76 -15.35
C TRP A 40 9.40 -2.02 -15.75
N GLN A 41 10.25 -1.90 -16.75
CA GLN A 41 11.05 -3.01 -17.26
C GLN A 41 12.25 -3.31 -16.35
N GLU A 42 12.91 -2.27 -15.82
CA GLU A 42 14.08 -2.45 -14.97
C GLU A 42 13.72 -3.08 -13.61
N ILE A 43 12.59 -2.69 -13.02
CA ILE A 43 12.09 -3.28 -11.78
C ILE A 43 11.72 -4.78 -11.98
N ALA A 44 11.22 -5.15 -13.16
CA ALA A 44 10.91 -6.55 -13.48
C ALA A 44 12.15 -7.49 -13.47
N ARG A 45 13.34 -6.93 -13.66
CA ARG A 45 14.60 -7.67 -13.78
C ARG A 45 15.40 -7.76 -12.48
N LEU A 46 14.88 -7.15 -11.42
CA LEU A 46 15.60 -7.12 -10.14
C LEU A 46 15.68 -8.50 -9.49
N ASP A 47 16.80 -8.78 -8.83
CA ASP A 47 16.83 -9.82 -7.81
C ASP A 47 16.01 -9.35 -6.60
N THR A 48 14.95 -10.05 -6.31
CA THR A 48 13.99 -9.68 -5.27
C THR A 48 14.40 -10.12 -3.87
N VAL A 49 15.55 -10.75 -3.71
CA VAL A 49 16.12 -11.22 -2.44
C VAL A 49 15.12 -12.00 -1.55
N GLY A 50 14.25 -12.77 -2.19
CA GLY A 50 13.21 -13.58 -1.52
C GLY A 50 11.92 -12.82 -1.19
N ILE A 51 11.73 -11.61 -1.70
CA ILE A 51 10.46 -10.86 -1.63
C ILE A 51 9.60 -11.21 -2.84
N THR A 52 8.32 -11.46 -2.64
CA THR A 52 7.34 -11.42 -3.73
C THR A 52 7.11 -9.96 -4.12
N LEU A 53 7.56 -9.58 -5.30
CA LEU A 53 7.44 -8.21 -5.81
C LEU A 53 6.28 -8.13 -6.80
N GLU A 54 5.29 -7.28 -6.49
CA GLU A 54 4.23 -6.86 -7.41
C GLU A 54 4.53 -5.47 -7.95
N ARG A 55 4.11 -5.19 -9.19
CA ARG A 55 4.23 -3.88 -9.83
C ARG A 55 2.85 -3.35 -10.19
N VAL A 56 2.58 -2.12 -9.81
CA VAL A 56 1.37 -1.39 -10.19
C VAL A 56 1.73 -0.34 -11.22
N ALA A 57 1.09 -0.36 -12.38
CA ALA A 57 1.19 0.72 -13.34
C ALA A 57 0.32 1.88 -12.86
N LEU A 58 0.92 2.86 -12.20
CA LEU A 58 0.21 4.04 -11.69
C LEU A 58 0.01 5.06 -12.82
N VAL A 59 -1.21 5.15 -13.33
CA VAL A 59 -1.56 5.91 -14.51
C VAL A 59 -2.47 7.08 -14.13
N PRO A 60 -2.17 8.33 -14.54
CA PRO A 60 -3.10 9.45 -14.35
C PRO A 60 -4.45 9.19 -15.00
N LEU A 61 -5.54 9.43 -14.26
CA LEU A 61 -6.91 9.14 -14.70
C LEU A 61 -7.25 9.67 -16.11
N PRO A 62 -6.82 10.87 -16.56
CA PRO A 62 -7.12 11.36 -17.90
C PRO A 62 -6.63 10.48 -19.06
N LEU A 63 -5.66 9.59 -18.85
CA LEU A 63 -5.20 8.66 -19.88
C LEU A 63 -6.21 7.55 -20.17
N PHE A 64 -7.22 7.36 -19.33
CA PHE A 64 -8.30 6.41 -19.54
C PHE A 64 -9.55 7.00 -20.20
N ARG A 65 -9.54 8.29 -20.60
CA ARG A 65 -10.70 8.93 -21.26
C ARG A 65 -11.12 8.24 -22.53
N GLU A 66 -10.14 7.84 -23.33
CA GLU A 66 -10.40 7.13 -24.58
C GLU A 66 -10.37 5.62 -24.36
N PRO A 67 -11.48 4.89 -24.61
CA PRO A 67 -11.56 3.44 -24.35
C PRO A 67 -10.44 2.63 -25.04
N ALA A 68 -10.06 3.03 -26.26
CA ALA A 68 -8.98 2.36 -27.00
C ALA A 68 -7.60 2.54 -26.34
N GLN A 69 -7.36 3.68 -25.70
CA GLN A 69 -6.15 3.94 -24.95
C GLN A 69 -6.15 3.17 -23.61
N ALA A 70 -7.28 3.16 -22.89
CA ALA A 70 -7.46 2.36 -21.68
C ALA A 70 -7.17 0.87 -21.94
N GLU A 71 -7.73 0.35 -23.02
CA GLU A 71 -7.49 -1.03 -23.47
C GLU A 71 -6.01 -1.30 -23.81
N THR A 72 -5.33 -0.34 -24.43
CA THR A 72 -3.90 -0.46 -24.78
C THR A 72 -3.04 -0.52 -23.51
N ILE A 73 -3.31 0.33 -22.52
CA ILE A 73 -2.61 0.35 -21.23
C ILE A 73 -2.84 -0.97 -20.49
N ALA A 74 -4.10 -1.37 -20.31
CA ALA A 74 -4.43 -2.59 -19.58
C ALA A 74 -3.79 -3.84 -20.20
N ARG A 75 -3.84 -3.95 -21.54
CA ARG A 75 -3.18 -5.02 -22.27
C ARG A 75 -1.65 -5.03 -22.07
N ALA A 76 -1.01 -3.84 -22.06
CA ALA A 76 0.42 -3.74 -21.83
C ALA A 76 0.80 -4.21 -20.41
N VAL A 77 -0.02 -3.89 -19.42
CA VAL A 77 0.16 -4.35 -18.03
C VAL A 77 -0.02 -5.87 -17.95
N ALA A 78 -1.10 -6.42 -18.49
CA ALA A 78 -1.39 -7.85 -18.47
C ALA A 78 -0.29 -8.67 -19.14
N ASN A 79 0.26 -8.19 -20.25
CA ASN A 79 1.36 -8.86 -20.97
C ASN A 79 2.73 -8.73 -20.24
N SER A 80 2.80 -7.99 -19.15
CA SER A 80 4.04 -7.80 -18.37
C SER A 80 4.28 -8.87 -17.30
N GLY A 81 3.35 -9.81 -17.10
CA GLY A 81 3.46 -10.94 -16.18
C GLY A 81 2.37 -10.97 -15.10
N GLU A 82 2.30 -12.08 -14.39
CA GLU A 82 1.23 -12.42 -13.44
C GLU A 82 1.17 -11.51 -12.18
N ARG A 83 2.24 -10.78 -11.89
CA ARG A 83 2.34 -9.91 -10.70
C ARG A 83 2.29 -8.43 -11.07
N CYS A 84 1.46 -8.12 -12.05
CA CYS A 84 1.27 -6.78 -12.53
C CYS A 84 -0.19 -6.38 -12.34
N LEU A 85 -0.39 -5.21 -11.74
CA LEU A 85 -1.71 -4.64 -11.47
C LEU A 85 -1.87 -3.34 -12.24
N LEU A 86 -3.11 -3.00 -12.54
CA LEU A 86 -3.45 -1.69 -13.07
C LEU A 86 -3.75 -0.73 -11.93
N GLY A 87 -3.20 0.48 -11.97
CA GLY A 87 -3.43 1.53 -11.01
C GLY A 87 -3.93 2.81 -11.68
N GLY A 88 -4.61 3.61 -10.89
CA GLY A 88 -5.06 4.94 -11.29
C GLY A 88 -4.69 5.98 -10.26
N PHE A 89 -4.21 7.15 -10.69
CA PHE A 89 -4.11 8.33 -9.85
C PHE A 89 -5.36 9.19 -10.03
N ILE A 90 -6.23 9.18 -9.01
CA ILE A 90 -7.57 9.78 -8.99
C ILE A 90 -7.61 10.89 -7.93
N HIS A 91 -7.81 12.12 -8.39
CA HIS A 91 -7.83 13.33 -7.57
C HIS A 91 -8.92 14.27 -8.08
N SER A 92 -9.45 15.18 -7.27
CA SER A 92 -10.49 16.13 -7.71
C SER A 92 -10.07 16.96 -8.93
N SER A 93 -8.78 17.30 -9.02
CA SER A 93 -8.23 18.08 -10.12
C SER A 93 -8.19 17.35 -11.48
N ASN A 94 -8.27 16.01 -11.49
CA ASN A 94 -8.24 15.20 -12.72
C ASN A 94 -9.47 14.28 -12.85
N TRP A 95 -10.47 14.48 -12.00
CA TRP A 95 -11.66 13.65 -11.94
C TRP A 95 -12.41 13.58 -13.27
N ASP A 96 -12.77 12.35 -13.66
CA ASP A 96 -13.54 12.07 -14.87
C ASP A 96 -14.21 10.69 -14.70
N ALA A 97 -15.53 10.69 -14.55
CA ALA A 97 -16.28 9.46 -14.30
C ALA A 97 -16.22 8.46 -15.47
N ALA A 98 -16.18 8.95 -16.72
CA ALA A 98 -16.06 8.07 -17.89
C ALA A 98 -14.66 7.43 -17.96
N ALA A 99 -13.62 8.16 -17.61
CA ALA A 99 -12.27 7.63 -17.53
C ALA A 99 -12.17 6.56 -16.42
N MET A 100 -12.83 6.79 -15.28
CA MET A 100 -12.87 5.81 -14.18
C MET A 100 -13.59 4.51 -14.61
N GLU A 101 -14.70 4.63 -15.33
CA GLU A 101 -15.42 3.49 -15.90
C GLU A 101 -14.56 2.71 -16.91
N ASN A 102 -13.87 3.41 -17.81
CA ASN A 102 -12.97 2.79 -18.78
C ASN A 102 -11.79 2.08 -18.10
N LEU A 103 -11.25 2.63 -17.02
CA LEU A 103 -10.21 1.99 -16.20
C LEU A 103 -10.72 0.65 -15.64
N LEU A 104 -11.89 0.66 -14.97
CA LEU A 104 -12.47 -0.57 -14.41
C LEU A 104 -12.80 -1.60 -15.50
N CYS A 105 -13.45 -1.17 -16.58
CA CYS A 105 -13.83 -2.05 -17.69
C CYS A 105 -12.60 -2.69 -18.38
N SER A 106 -11.54 -1.91 -18.60
CA SER A 106 -10.32 -2.44 -19.21
C SER A 106 -9.57 -3.40 -18.27
N ALA A 107 -9.49 -3.11 -16.97
CA ALA A 107 -8.91 -4.00 -15.98
C ALA A 107 -9.68 -5.34 -15.92
N ALA A 108 -11.02 -5.29 -15.83
CA ALA A 108 -11.85 -6.49 -15.82
C ALA A 108 -11.69 -7.34 -17.08
N ARG A 109 -11.56 -6.71 -18.25
CA ARG A 109 -11.36 -7.40 -19.52
C ARG A 109 -10.03 -8.16 -19.61
N TRP A 110 -9.00 -7.64 -18.95
CA TRP A 110 -7.65 -8.23 -18.96
C TRP A 110 -7.33 -9.00 -17.67
N ASP A 111 -8.33 -9.29 -16.85
CA ASP A 111 -8.19 -10.05 -15.58
C ASP A 111 -7.11 -9.44 -14.66
N LEU A 112 -7.11 -8.11 -14.55
CA LEU A 112 -6.18 -7.35 -13.74
C LEU A 112 -6.84 -6.92 -12.44
N ASP A 113 -6.18 -7.15 -11.31
CA ASP A 113 -6.49 -6.49 -10.06
C ASP A 113 -6.14 -4.99 -10.12
N LEU A 114 -6.77 -4.22 -9.24
CA LEU A 114 -6.61 -2.77 -9.18
C LEU A 114 -5.93 -2.33 -7.88
N ASP A 115 -5.03 -1.34 -8.00
CA ASP A 115 -4.51 -0.59 -6.85
C ASP A 115 -4.54 0.91 -7.17
N LEU A 116 -5.47 1.62 -6.53
CA LEU A 116 -5.83 2.98 -6.89
C LEU A 116 -5.28 3.97 -5.85
N HIS A 117 -4.52 4.97 -6.30
CA HIS A 117 -4.28 6.17 -5.51
C HIS A 117 -5.51 7.07 -5.69
N ILE A 118 -6.35 7.14 -4.67
CA ILE A 118 -7.68 7.74 -4.79
C ILE A 118 -7.96 8.69 -3.63
N ASP A 119 -8.44 9.89 -3.98
CA ASP A 119 -8.84 10.91 -3.03
C ASP A 119 -7.72 11.26 -2.02
N GLU A 120 -6.47 11.39 -2.54
CA GLU A 120 -5.30 11.81 -1.77
C GLU A 120 -5.32 13.32 -1.52
N GLU A 121 -6.36 13.81 -0.92
CA GLU A 121 -6.56 15.23 -0.62
C GLU A 121 -7.54 15.40 0.54
N LEU A 122 -7.45 16.54 1.22
CA LEU A 122 -8.41 16.95 2.24
C LEU A 122 -9.47 17.87 1.60
N SER A 123 -10.34 17.28 0.80
CA SER A 123 -11.37 18.02 0.05
C SER A 123 -12.71 17.30 0.09
N GLU A 124 -13.73 17.99 0.60
CA GLU A 124 -15.11 17.49 0.63
C GLU A 124 -15.72 17.32 -0.78
N VAL A 125 -15.09 17.91 -1.82
CA VAL A 125 -15.58 17.79 -3.21
C VAL A 125 -14.97 16.61 -3.96
N SER A 126 -14.08 15.85 -3.30
CA SER A 126 -13.52 14.62 -3.88
C SER A 126 -14.61 13.58 -4.09
N GLN A 127 -14.59 12.89 -5.22
CA GLN A 127 -15.68 12.01 -5.65
C GLN A 127 -15.24 10.58 -5.95
N GLY A 128 -13.93 10.30 -5.89
CA GLY A 128 -13.39 9.03 -6.33
C GLY A 128 -13.97 7.83 -5.58
N LEU A 129 -13.84 7.81 -4.26
CA LEU A 129 -14.37 6.71 -3.42
C LEU A 129 -15.89 6.66 -3.41
N THR A 130 -16.56 7.81 -3.42
CA THR A 130 -18.03 7.88 -3.48
C THR A 130 -18.55 7.25 -4.78
N TRP A 131 -17.95 7.64 -5.90
CA TRP A 131 -18.31 7.10 -7.21
C TRP A 131 -18.00 5.60 -7.30
N LEU A 132 -16.82 5.18 -6.81
CA LEU A 132 -16.41 3.77 -6.84
C LEU A 132 -17.39 2.90 -6.05
N ALA A 133 -17.73 3.29 -4.82
CA ALA A 133 -18.67 2.59 -3.96
C ALA A 133 -20.04 2.43 -4.62
N ASP A 134 -20.57 3.50 -5.21
CA ASP A 134 -21.84 3.52 -5.92
C ASP A 134 -21.80 2.69 -7.22
N HIS A 135 -20.70 2.76 -7.96
CA HIS A 135 -20.49 1.96 -9.18
C HIS A 135 -20.45 0.45 -8.87
N LEU A 136 -19.66 0.04 -7.88
CA LEU A 136 -19.53 -1.37 -7.49
C LEU A 136 -20.85 -1.98 -7.02
N SER A 137 -21.73 -1.19 -6.41
CA SER A 137 -23.06 -1.65 -6.00
C SER A 137 -23.96 -2.02 -7.18
N ARG A 138 -23.72 -1.45 -8.36
CA ARG A 138 -24.45 -1.72 -9.61
C ARG A 138 -23.71 -2.66 -10.54
N HIS A 139 -22.39 -2.61 -10.52
CA HIS A 139 -21.49 -3.32 -11.41
C HIS A 139 -20.32 -3.93 -10.60
N PRO A 140 -20.49 -5.12 -10.01
CA PRO A 140 -19.44 -5.77 -9.24
C PRO A 140 -18.17 -5.98 -10.08
N PHE A 141 -17.03 -5.66 -9.52
CA PHE A 141 -15.74 -5.90 -10.17
C PHE A 141 -15.28 -7.36 -9.95
N PRO A 142 -14.78 -8.06 -10.97
CA PRO A 142 -14.45 -9.49 -10.84
C PRO A 142 -13.14 -9.76 -10.09
N GLY A 143 -12.21 -8.79 -10.05
CA GLY A 143 -10.91 -8.88 -9.41
C GLY A 143 -10.90 -8.23 -8.02
N HIS A 144 -9.71 -8.08 -7.46
CA HIS A 144 -9.48 -7.38 -6.19
C HIS A 144 -9.19 -5.89 -6.41
N ILE A 145 -9.67 -5.05 -5.49
CA ILE A 145 -9.42 -3.60 -5.51
C ILE A 145 -8.79 -3.18 -4.19
N CYS A 146 -7.61 -2.57 -4.27
CA CYS A 146 -7.04 -1.78 -3.20
C CYS A 146 -7.25 -0.29 -3.48
N CYS A 147 -7.63 0.47 -2.47
CA CYS A 147 -7.72 1.93 -2.50
C CYS A 147 -6.72 2.52 -1.52
N SER A 148 -5.72 3.19 -2.04
CA SER A 148 -4.69 3.86 -1.24
C SER A 148 -5.07 5.32 -0.97
N HIS A 149 -4.63 5.86 0.15
CA HIS A 149 -4.88 7.21 0.68
C HIS A 149 -6.29 7.40 1.24
N GLY A 150 -7.29 7.72 0.41
CA GLY A 150 -8.66 7.96 0.87
C GLY A 150 -8.78 9.09 1.91
N CYS A 151 -7.88 10.09 1.86
CA CYS A 151 -7.80 11.17 2.85
C CYS A 151 -9.05 12.04 2.86
N ALA A 152 -9.73 12.18 1.73
CA ALA A 152 -10.92 13.01 1.60
C ALA A 152 -12.09 12.53 2.47
N LEU A 153 -12.14 11.24 2.83
CA LEU A 153 -13.15 10.73 3.77
C LEU A 153 -13.09 11.45 5.11
N ALA A 154 -11.88 11.82 5.56
CA ALA A 154 -11.67 12.53 6.83
C ALA A 154 -11.95 14.05 6.74
N ALA A 155 -12.17 14.60 5.54
CA ALA A 155 -12.59 15.99 5.34
C ALA A 155 -14.10 16.15 5.40
N GLY A 156 -14.87 15.09 5.12
CA GLY A 156 -16.33 15.05 5.18
C GLY A 156 -16.87 14.73 6.58
N SER A 157 -18.19 14.56 6.68
CA SER A 157 -18.85 14.13 7.92
C SER A 157 -18.94 12.60 8.02
N ASP A 158 -19.13 12.10 9.24
CA ASP A 158 -19.33 10.66 9.49
C ASP A 158 -20.58 10.12 8.74
N GLU A 159 -21.63 10.94 8.63
CA GLU A 159 -22.86 10.57 7.90
C GLU A 159 -22.59 10.38 6.40
N GLN A 160 -21.63 11.12 5.83
CA GLN A 160 -21.21 10.96 4.43
C GLN A 160 -20.29 9.77 4.25
N ALA A 161 -19.32 9.58 5.15
CA ALA A 161 -18.32 8.52 5.06
C ALA A 161 -18.91 7.11 5.33
N ALA A 162 -19.81 6.99 6.31
CA ALA A 162 -20.32 5.68 6.74
C ALA A 162 -21.01 4.85 5.64
N PRO A 163 -21.87 5.37 4.74
CA PRO A 163 -22.42 4.60 3.64
C PRO A 163 -21.36 4.17 2.63
N ILE A 164 -20.37 5.00 2.34
CA ILE A 164 -19.27 4.68 1.43
C ILE A 164 -18.47 3.49 1.99
N LEU A 165 -18.05 3.56 3.25
CA LEU A 165 -17.29 2.50 3.90
C LEU A 165 -18.04 1.17 3.93
N ARG A 166 -19.37 1.19 4.22
CA ARG A 166 -20.19 -0.04 4.17
C ARG A 166 -20.23 -0.65 2.77
N GLN A 167 -20.33 0.16 1.73
CA GLN A 167 -20.33 -0.33 0.35
C GLN A 167 -18.95 -0.90 -0.03
N LEU A 168 -17.86 -0.23 0.31
CA LEU A 168 -16.51 -0.74 0.08
C LEU A 168 -16.32 -2.10 0.77
N ALA A 169 -16.77 -2.24 2.03
CA ALA A 169 -16.74 -3.51 2.76
C ALA A 169 -17.55 -4.61 2.06
N ALA A 170 -18.77 -4.29 1.60
CA ALA A 170 -19.65 -5.24 0.94
C ALA A 170 -19.06 -5.78 -0.38
N HIS A 171 -18.17 -5.03 -1.02
CA HIS A 171 -17.51 -5.40 -2.27
C HIS A 171 -16.06 -5.88 -2.08
N GLY A 172 -15.63 -6.10 -0.83
CA GLY A 172 -14.30 -6.65 -0.52
C GLY A 172 -13.13 -5.73 -0.89
N VAL A 173 -13.38 -4.42 -0.97
CA VAL A 173 -12.33 -3.43 -1.23
C VAL A 173 -11.42 -3.32 0.00
N THR A 174 -10.11 -3.27 -0.23
CA THR A 174 -9.13 -2.99 0.81
C THR A 174 -8.75 -1.52 0.81
N LEU A 175 -8.75 -0.88 1.97
CA LEU A 175 -8.30 0.50 2.15
C LEU A 175 -6.89 0.52 2.75
N ILE A 176 -5.95 1.20 2.09
CA ILE A 176 -4.56 1.30 2.52
C ILE A 176 -4.27 2.72 2.96
N ALA A 177 -4.04 2.93 4.25
CA ALA A 177 -3.61 4.23 4.75
C ALA A 177 -2.08 4.36 4.63
N LEU A 178 -1.63 5.56 4.31
CA LEU A 178 -0.24 5.89 4.02
C LEU A 178 0.25 7.03 4.94
N PRO A 179 0.30 6.78 6.27
CA PRO A 179 0.38 7.86 7.25
C PRO A 179 1.64 8.70 7.14
N MET A 180 2.79 8.14 6.78
CA MET A 180 4.05 8.88 6.73
C MET A 180 4.00 9.97 5.66
N THR A 181 3.61 9.64 4.45
CA THR A 181 3.52 10.60 3.34
C THR A 181 2.34 11.55 3.53
N ASN A 182 1.17 11.03 3.93
CA ASN A 182 -0.01 11.87 4.10
C ASN A 182 0.14 12.90 5.23
N LEU A 183 0.78 12.56 6.35
CA LEU A 183 1.08 13.53 7.40
C LEU A 183 2.02 14.66 6.94
N LEU A 184 2.90 14.34 6.00
CA LEU A 184 3.84 15.32 5.47
C LEU A 184 3.20 16.24 4.41
N LEU A 185 2.36 15.67 3.54
CA LEU A 185 1.84 16.37 2.36
C LEU A 185 0.48 17.04 2.60
N GLN A 186 -0.40 16.41 3.42
CA GLN A 186 -1.75 16.92 3.61
C GLN A 186 -1.79 18.12 4.57
N ASP A 187 -2.70 19.07 4.32
CA ASP A 187 -2.81 20.36 5.06
C ASP A 187 -1.48 21.13 5.15
N ALA A 188 -0.54 20.89 4.23
CA ALA A 188 0.76 21.53 4.23
C ALA A 188 0.66 22.99 3.79
N THR A 189 1.08 23.89 4.65
CA THR A 189 1.14 25.33 4.37
C THR A 189 2.46 25.89 4.91
N PHE A 190 3.21 26.57 4.06
CA PHE A 190 4.49 27.15 4.47
C PHE A 190 4.35 28.03 5.72
N GLY A 191 5.19 27.80 6.71
CA GLY A 191 5.21 28.57 7.96
C GLY A 191 4.06 28.26 8.94
N ARG A 192 3.23 27.26 8.68
CA ARG A 192 2.12 26.88 9.56
C ARG A 192 2.17 25.37 9.87
N THR A 193 1.96 25.01 11.12
CA THR A 193 1.75 23.61 11.52
C THR A 193 0.38 23.12 11.01
N PRO A 194 0.29 21.92 10.40
CA PRO A 194 -0.99 21.35 9.96
C PRO A 194 -2.03 21.30 11.08
N ARG A 195 -3.29 21.49 10.74
CA ARG A 195 -4.43 21.42 11.67
C ARG A 195 -5.19 20.10 11.55
N GLN A 196 -5.14 19.50 10.37
CA GLN A 196 -5.75 18.20 10.10
C GLN A 196 -4.66 17.11 10.07
N ARG A 197 -5.01 15.90 10.43
CA ARG A 197 -4.04 14.78 10.42
C ARG A 197 -3.72 14.27 9.03
N GLY A 198 -4.62 14.47 8.06
CA GLY A 198 -4.37 14.15 6.65
C GLY A 198 -4.39 12.66 6.30
N ILE A 199 -4.89 11.81 7.18
CA ILE A 199 -5.03 10.36 6.94
C ILE A 199 -6.50 9.98 6.79
N THR A 200 -6.76 8.81 6.19
CA THR A 200 -8.10 8.24 6.06
C THR A 200 -8.70 7.81 7.42
N LEU A 201 -9.97 7.47 7.41
CA LEU A 201 -10.78 7.05 8.57
C LEU A 201 -10.57 5.56 8.90
N LEU A 202 -9.44 5.20 9.54
CA LEU A 202 -9.08 3.80 9.81
C LEU A 202 -10.04 3.09 10.77
N HIS A 203 -10.41 3.72 11.88
CA HIS A 203 -11.32 3.10 12.88
C HIS A 203 -12.71 2.88 12.30
N GLU A 204 -13.23 3.87 11.59
CA GLU A 204 -14.55 3.83 10.94
C GLU A 204 -14.57 2.77 9.83
N ALA A 205 -13.49 2.66 9.06
CA ALA A 205 -13.34 1.64 8.03
C ALA A 205 -13.34 0.23 8.64
N GLN A 206 -12.56 0.01 9.69
CA GLN A 206 -12.53 -1.27 10.43
C GLN A 206 -13.90 -1.60 11.04
N ALA A 207 -14.55 -0.63 11.66
CA ALA A 207 -15.88 -0.79 12.23
C ALA A 207 -16.95 -1.12 11.16
N ALA A 208 -16.80 -0.61 9.95
CA ALA A 208 -17.65 -0.94 8.80
C ALA A 208 -17.33 -2.31 8.17
N GLY A 209 -16.23 -2.97 8.57
CA GLY A 209 -15.78 -4.26 8.03
C GLY A 209 -14.91 -4.15 6.78
N VAL A 210 -14.38 -2.96 6.46
CA VAL A 210 -13.39 -2.79 5.39
C VAL A 210 -12.07 -3.41 5.82
N ALA A 211 -11.46 -4.23 4.96
CA ALA A 211 -10.09 -4.65 5.17
C ALA A 211 -9.16 -3.43 5.11
N THR A 212 -8.30 -3.26 6.12
CA THR A 212 -7.43 -2.09 6.22
C THR A 212 -5.97 -2.49 6.33
N LEU A 213 -5.10 -1.74 5.66
CA LEU A 213 -3.64 -1.90 5.72
C LEU A 213 -2.96 -0.55 5.93
N LEU A 214 -1.69 -0.61 6.32
CA LEU A 214 -0.77 0.52 6.34
C LEU A 214 0.38 0.28 5.37
N GLY A 215 0.68 1.27 4.53
CA GLY A 215 1.80 1.27 3.61
C GLY A 215 2.81 2.39 3.90
N CYS A 216 4.05 2.22 3.48
CA CYS A 216 5.10 3.23 3.68
C CYS A 216 5.01 4.37 2.65
N ASP A 217 4.42 4.10 1.48
CA ASP A 217 4.37 5.04 0.36
C ASP A 217 5.78 5.51 -0.06
N ASN A 218 5.99 6.80 -0.26
CA ASN A 218 7.27 7.36 -0.65
C ASN A 218 8.34 7.20 0.45
N VAL A 219 9.53 6.78 0.05
CA VAL A 219 10.66 6.60 0.95
C VAL A 219 11.92 7.24 0.38
N GLN A 220 12.43 8.26 1.06
CA GLN A 220 13.68 8.96 0.71
C GLN A 220 13.70 9.48 -0.74
N ASP A 221 12.62 10.14 -1.13
CA ASP A 221 12.46 10.76 -2.45
C ASP A 221 12.02 12.23 -2.37
N ALA A 222 11.50 12.78 -3.49
CA ALA A 222 11.10 14.17 -3.57
C ALA A 222 9.82 14.50 -2.77
N PHE A 223 8.98 13.51 -2.49
CA PHE A 223 7.72 13.68 -1.78
C PHE A 223 7.87 13.40 -0.28
N CYS A 224 8.70 12.43 0.09
CA CYS A 224 8.97 12.11 1.49
C CYS A 224 10.46 11.83 1.71
N PRO A 225 11.22 12.73 2.38
CA PRO A 225 12.65 12.56 2.60
C PRO A 225 12.99 11.53 3.68
N ALA A 226 11.99 11.00 4.39
CA ALA A 226 12.11 10.03 5.47
C ALA A 226 11.75 8.59 5.02
N GLY A 227 11.78 7.65 5.97
CA GLY A 227 11.39 6.25 5.76
C GLY A 227 12.58 5.30 5.66
N SER A 228 12.32 4.02 5.90
CA SER A 228 13.35 3.01 6.04
C SER A 228 13.03 1.68 5.36
N TYR A 229 11.88 1.52 4.74
CA TYR A 229 11.30 0.25 4.29
C TYR A 229 11.11 -0.75 5.46
N ASP A 230 10.94 -0.25 6.68
CA ASP A 230 10.57 -1.05 7.84
C ASP A 230 9.07 -0.88 8.12
N PRO A 231 8.25 -1.94 8.03
CA PRO A 231 6.84 -1.85 8.34
C PRO A 231 6.53 -1.34 9.75
N LEU A 232 7.46 -1.50 10.70
CA LEU A 232 7.29 -0.96 12.06
C LEU A 232 7.31 0.56 12.12
N ASP A 233 8.06 1.24 11.24
CA ASP A 233 8.01 2.71 11.16
C ASP A 233 6.63 3.17 10.70
N THR A 234 6.07 2.48 9.72
CA THR A 234 4.72 2.74 9.21
C THR A 234 3.66 2.48 10.28
N LEU A 235 3.78 1.35 11.00
CA LEU A 235 2.86 1.01 12.07
C LEU A 235 2.95 2.00 13.23
N ALA A 236 4.16 2.42 13.63
CA ALA A 236 4.35 3.44 14.67
C ALA A 236 3.76 4.79 14.25
N CYS A 237 3.94 5.19 12.98
CA CYS A 237 3.31 6.39 12.46
C CYS A 237 1.78 6.29 12.49
N GLY A 238 1.21 5.15 12.12
CA GLY A 238 -0.22 4.85 12.23
C GLY A 238 -0.72 4.90 13.68
N LEU A 239 0.05 4.35 14.62
CA LEU A 239 -0.26 4.41 16.06
C LEU A 239 -0.51 5.84 16.51
N PHE A 240 0.39 6.76 16.18
CA PHE A 240 0.28 8.15 16.63
C PHE A 240 -0.75 8.97 15.83
N SER A 241 -0.83 8.74 14.52
CA SER A 241 -1.72 9.52 13.65
C SER A 241 -3.18 9.11 13.74
N ALA A 242 -3.46 7.81 13.83
CA ALA A 242 -4.81 7.26 13.96
C ALA A 242 -5.19 6.91 15.40
N GLN A 243 -4.30 7.12 16.38
CA GLN A 243 -4.55 6.76 17.79
C GLN A 243 -4.91 5.27 17.96
N LEU A 244 -4.16 4.38 17.32
CA LEU A 244 -4.35 2.93 17.42
C LEU A 244 -3.99 2.50 18.84
N SER A 245 -4.99 2.17 19.67
CA SER A 245 -4.81 1.93 21.11
C SER A 245 -4.84 0.46 21.51
N ASP A 246 -5.02 -0.44 20.54
CA ASP A 246 -5.08 -1.87 20.79
C ASP A 246 -3.70 -2.50 20.99
N LEU A 247 -3.71 -3.80 21.30
CA LEU A 247 -2.48 -4.55 21.49
C LEU A 247 -1.73 -4.76 20.19
N PHE A 248 -0.41 -4.88 20.27
CA PHE A 248 0.46 -5.07 19.10
C PHE A 248 0.05 -6.25 18.22
N ASP A 249 -0.34 -7.39 18.83
CA ASP A 249 -0.76 -8.59 18.10
C ASP A 249 -2.03 -8.37 17.27
N GLN A 250 -2.88 -7.41 17.62
CA GLN A 250 -4.04 -7.02 16.84
C GLN A 250 -3.67 -6.04 15.72
N GLN A 251 -2.92 -5.00 16.05
CA GLN A 251 -2.59 -3.93 15.10
C GLN A 251 -1.49 -4.31 14.11
N SER A 252 -0.64 -5.29 14.43
CA SER A 252 0.38 -5.80 13.50
C SER A 252 -0.21 -6.36 12.20
N ARG A 253 -1.47 -6.77 12.18
CA ARG A 253 -2.17 -7.20 10.96
C ARG A 253 -2.19 -6.10 9.89
N LEU A 254 -2.22 -4.84 10.29
CA LEU A 254 -2.19 -3.70 9.36
C LEU A 254 -0.93 -3.68 8.46
N ILE A 255 0.13 -4.37 8.85
CA ILE A 255 1.40 -4.41 8.11
C ILE A 255 1.80 -5.82 7.65
N CYS A 256 1.01 -6.85 7.91
CA CYS A 256 1.37 -8.23 7.57
C CYS A 256 0.20 -9.08 7.03
N ASP A 257 -0.97 -8.52 6.77
CA ASP A 257 -2.10 -9.24 6.16
C ASP A 257 -1.97 -9.25 4.64
N ARG A 258 -1.29 -10.30 4.12
CA ARG A 258 -1.14 -10.51 2.68
C ARG A 258 -2.48 -10.76 1.99
N ALA A 259 -3.41 -11.44 2.65
CA ALA A 259 -4.70 -11.74 2.05
C ALA A 259 -5.50 -10.45 1.78
N ALA A 260 -5.47 -9.51 2.69
CA ALA A 260 -6.07 -8.18 2.49
C ALA A 260 -5.38 -7.42 1.34
N LEU A 261 -4.05 -7.55 1.17
CA LEU A 261 -3.34 -6.88 0.09
C LEU A 261 -3.65 -7.47 -1.30
N THR A 262 -3.75 -8.80 -1.39
CA THR A 262 -3.81 -9.50 -2.70
C THR A 262 -5.20 -10.02 -3.07
N GLY A 263 -6.19 -9.91 -2.17
CA GLY A 263 -7.50 -10.53 -2.36
C GLY A 263 -7.47 -12.07 -2.37
N SER A 264 -6.28 -12.66 -2.22
CA SER A 264 -6.14 -14.12 -2.21
C SER A 264 -6.57 -14.68 -0.86
N PRO A 265 -7.12 -15.90 -0.80
CA PRO A 265 -7.44 -16.54 0.47
C PRO A 265 -6.23 -16.51 1.41
N ALA A 266 -6.49 -16.26 2.70
CA ALA A 266 -5.45 -16.34 3.71
C ALA A 266 -4.77 -17.71 3.63
N ASP A 267 -3.44 -17.72 3.66
CA ASP A 267 -2.70 -18.96 3.83
C ASP A 267 -3.14 -19.64 5.14
N ALA A 268 -2.89 -20.96 5.24
CA ALA A 268 -3.05 -21.68 6.51
C ALA A 268 -2.40 -20.84 7.63
N ALA A 269 -2.99 -20.87 8.84
CA ALA A 269 -2.51 -20.08 9.97
C ALA A 269 -0.97 -20.06 9.99
N PRO A 270 -0.32 -18.91 10.13
CA PRO A 270 1.12 -18.76 9.91
C PRO A 270 1.99 -19.63 10.81
N PHE A 271 1.42 -20.14 11.89
CA PHE A 271 2.06 -21.07 12.84
C PHE A 271 1.49 -22.50 12.77
N ALA A 272 0.72 -22.84 11.71
CA ALA A 272 0.26 -24.21 11.53
C ALA A 272 1.43 -25.15 11.20
N VAL A 273 1.35 -26.39 11.68
CA VAL A 273 2.34 -27.42 11.34
C VAL A 273 2.34 -27.64 9.83
N GLY A 274 3.50 -27.52 9.20
CA GLY A 274 3.66 -27.61 7.74
C GLY A 274 3.57 -26.25 7.00
N ALA A 275 3.20 -25.17 7.67
CA ALA A 275 3.27 -23.84 7.06
C ALA A 275 4.74 -23.38 6.87
N THR A 276 4.95 -22.61 5.81
CA THR A 276 6.28 -22.02 5.56
C THR A 276 6.59 -20.98 6.62
N ALA A 277 7.68 -21.18 7.37
CA ALA A 277 8.09 -20.24 8.41
C ALA A 277 8.69 -18.97 7.77
N SER A 278 7.89 -17.89 7.75
CA SER A 278 8.35 -16.53 7.42
C SER A 278 7.86 -15.62 8.54
N VAL A 279 8.77 -15.29 9.48
CA VAL A 279 8.43 -14.60 10.72
C VAL A 279 9.53 -13.61 11.12
N VAL A 280 9.14 -12.55 11.82
CA VAL A 280 10.07 -11.66 12.51
C VAL A 280 9.90 -11.87 14.01
N ILE A 281 11.00 -12.16 14.69
CA ILE A 281 11.02 -12.38 16.14
C ILE A 281 11.67 -11.17 16.81
N PHE A 282 11.00 -10.61 17.78
CA PHE A 282 11.49 -9.49 18.60
C PHE A 282 11.83 -10.00 20.01
N PRO A 283 13.11 -10.34 20.28
CA PRO A 283 13.53 -10.77 21.60
C PRO A 283 13.24 -9.71 22.67
N GLY A 284 12.70 -10.09 23.80
CA GLY A 284 12.40 -9.17 24.91
C GLY A 284 11.19 -8.27 24.73
N SER A 285 10.42 -8.41 23.65
CA SER A 285 9.14 -7.72 23.46
C SER A 285 7.97 -8.57 23.95
N ASP A 286 6.92 -7.92 24.39
CA ASP A 286 5.64 -8.55 24.75
C ASP A 286 4.47 -7.85 24.04
N ARG A 287 3.24 -8.33 24.25
CA ARG A 287 2.05 -7.80 23.60
C ARG A 287 1.69 -6.35 23.97
N PHE A 288 2.23 -5.83 25.07
CA PHE A 288 1.96 -4.48 25.58
C PHE A 288 3.02 -3.47 25.14
N ILE A 289 4.19 -3.94 24.71
CA ILE A 289 5.33 -3.12 24.30
C ILE A 289 5.55 -3.32 22.80
N TRP A 290 5.19 -2.31 22.03
CA TRP A 290 5.34 -2.37 20.59
C TRP A 290 6.82 -2.27 20.20
N PRO A 291 7.34 -3.20 19.39
CA PRO A 291 8.67 -3.05 18.84
C PRO A 291 8.69 -1.87 17.87
N LEU A 292 9.76 -1.10 17.91
CA LEU A 292 10.04 -0.03 16.96
C LEU A 292 11.15 -0.45 15.99
N ASN A 293 11.44 0.38 15.01
CA ASN A 293 12.49 0.16 14.02
C ASN A 293 13.85 -0.23 14.65
N SER A 294 14.21 0.39 15.77
CA SER A 294 15.46 0.11 16.51
C SER A 294 15.45 -1.22 17.26
N ALA A 295 14.32 -1.92 17.38
CA ALA A 295 14.25 -3.15 18.16
C ALA A 295 15.18 -4.24 17.62
N ALA A 296 15.81 -4.98 18.52
CA ALA A 296 16.51 -6.22 18.18
C ALA A 296 15.53 -7.18 17.51
N ARG A 297 15.97 -7.84 16.43
CA ARG A 297 15.08 -8.75 15.68
C ARG A 297 15.84 -9.87 14.98
N LEU A 298 15.18 -10.98 14.82
CA LEU A 298 15.57 -12.08 13.96
C LEU A 298 14.57 -12.20 12.82
N VAL A 299 15.06 -12.21 11.59
CA VAL A 299 14.23 -12.39 10.40
C VAL A 299 14.42 -13.80 9.88
N VAL A 300 13.36 -14.59 9.91
CA VAL A 300 13.29 -15.91 9.31
C VAL A 300 12.45 -15.82 8.06
N ASN A 301 12.99 -16.22 6.92
CA ASN A 301 12.27 -16.28 5.65
C ASN A 301 12.42 -17.68 5.04
N HIS A 302 11.29 -18.30 4.68
CA HIS A 302 11.23 -19.68 4.19
C HIS A 302 12.00 -20.69 5.06
N GLY A 303 11.88 -20.55 6.39
CA GLY A 303 12.54 -21.44 7.36
C GLY A 303 14.03 -21.18 7.58
N ARG A 304 14.58 -20.13 6.99
CA ARG A 304 16.00 -19.78 7.12
C ARG A 304 16.16 -18.43 7.83
N LEU A 305 17.06 -18.35 8.80
CA LEU A 305 17.47 -17.10 9.39
C LEU A 305 18.22 -16.28 8.32
N THR A 306 17.64 -15.18 7.87
CA THR A 306 18.20 -14.33 6.82
C THR A 306 18.89 -13.10 7.37
N HIS A 307 18.35 -12.50 8.43
CA HIS A 307 18.91 -11.30 9.05
C HIS A 307 18.79 -11.37 10.57
N ARG A 308 19.79 -10.76 11.23
CA ARG A 308 19.84 -10.60 12.68
C ARG A 308 20.25 -9.16 13.00
N ARG A 309 19.47 -8.49 13.83
CA ARG A 309 19.81 -7.20 14.45
C ARG A 309 19.84 -7.41 15.95
N VAL A 310 20.99 -7.13 16.58
CA VAL A 310 21.21 -7.24 18.02
C VAL A 310 21.55 -5.87 18.60
N TRP A 311 21.35 -5.68 19.92
CA TRP A 311 21.86 -4.51 20.62
C TRP A 311 23.37 -4.57 20.74
N GLN A 312 24.06 -3.43 20.69
CA GLN A 312 25.52 -3.38 20.79
C GLN A 312 26.08 -3.96 22.11
N GLU A 313 25.28 -3.95 23.18
CA GLU A 313 25.65 -4.50 24.48
C GLU A 313 25.75 -6.03 24.48
N GLU A 314 24.98 -6.74 23.65
CA GLU A 314 25.08 -8.21 23.56
C GLU A 314 26.34 -8.66 22.82
N MET A 315 26.91 -7.83 21.95
CA MET A 315 28.14 -8.14 21.23
C MET A 315 29.40 -8.12 22.11
N ALA A 316 29.35 -7.45 23.27
CA ALA A 316 30.49 -7.36 24.21
C ALA A 316 30.64 -8.64 25.06
N HIS A 317 29.68 -9.54 25.05
CA HIS A 317 29.72 -10.79 25.82
C HIS A 317 30.06 -12.05 24.99
N GLU A 318 30.14 -11.93 23.67
CA GLU A 318 30.50 -13.04 22.76
C GLU A 318 31.96 -13.00 22.26
N SER A 319 32.82 -12.09 22.80
CA SER A 319 34.24 -11.97 22.42
C SER A 319 35.19 -12.61 23.44
#